data_bcdc9d681e4bee2d59798544a788aebd
#
_entry.id   bcdc9d681e4bee2d59798544a788aebd
#
_cell.length_a   1.000
_cell.length_b   1.000
_cell.length_c   1.000
_cell.angle_alpha   90.00
_cell.angle_beta   90.00
_cell.angle_gamma   90.00
#
_symmetry.space_group_name_H-M   'P 1'
#
loop_
_entity.id
_entity.type
_entity.pdbx_description
1 polymer ?
#
loop_
_entity_poly.entity_id
_entity_poly.type
_entity_poly.pdbx_seq_one_letter_code
_entity_poly.pdbx_strand_id
1 'polypeptide(L)'
;FVRLCPYFPFSARVCLNQHHWLATRMTAEGLRFRQESNAFLTCSDPARLQVLADSLTARDIDRCAQKWLRAVTPFFTPTERRDAGCQHRLFFAQVEYADNLIFDRRAALDALGERLLDANRTIGQPTKLANIFGRKVTKRYRGKLETLIEDLDLPNPVIRSYYRDGSIKQYVRDHLLLRTEATSNNVRDFGVPKAIDAVPQLRAAMAAVTDRYQSVQQDILETFVDRGQLRELAQPTRLSNGKRVPGLKLDHPRQLALMHALVRFAHIAAGDTFTTRDLHAPAAAALDATPEQYRLASLRYD
;
A
#
# COMPACT_ATOMS: atom_id res chain seq x y z
N PHE A 1 -4.80 -19.78 15.77
CA PHE A 1 -5.79 -20.47 16.60
C PHE A 1 -6.57 -21.50 15.76
N VAL A 2 -7.23 -22.47 16.45
CA VAL A 2 -8.12 -23.44 15.81
C VAL A 2 -9.50 -23.33 16.46
N ARG A 3 -10.54 -23.27 15.64
CA ARG A 3 -11.93 -23.39 16.06
C ARG A 3 -12.49 -24.67 15.43
N LEU A 4 -12.91 -25.61 16.27
CA LEU A 4 -13.42 -26.93 15.88
C LEU A 4 -14.90 -27.03 16.20
N CYS A 5 -15.70 -27.57 15.29
CA CYS A 5 -17.04 -28.06 15.57
C CYS A 5 -16.90 -29.51 16.11
N PRO A 6 -17.37 -29.79 17.35
CA PRO A 6 -17.17 -31.11 17.95
C PRO A 6 -18.13 -32.18 17.44
N TYR A 7 -19.00 -31.84 16.48
CA TYR A 7 -19.96 -32.77 15.87
C TYR A 7 -19.52 -33.17 14.46
N PHE A 8 -19.87 -34.38 14.05
CA PHE A 8 -19.62 -34.85 12.69
C PHE A 8 -20.24 -33.83 11.67
N PRO A 9 -19.53 -33.44 10.60
CA PRO A 9 -18.23 -33.93 10.08
C PRO A 9 -16.98 -33.26 10.67
N PHE A 10 -17.01 -32.71 11.86
CA PHE A 10 -15.86 -32.11 12.56
C PHE A 10 -15.22 -30.94 11.78
N SER A 11 -16.04 -30.06 11.21
CA SER A 11 -15.53 -28.91 10.47
C SER A 11 -14.66 -28.02 11.37
N ALA A 12 -13.55 -27.54 10.83
CA ALA A 12 -12.60 -26.72 11.57
C ALA A 12 -12.21 -25.47 10.79
N ARG A 13 -11.96 -24.37 11.50
CA ARG A 13 -11.29 -23.18 10.98
C ARG A 13 -9.92 -23.08 11.64
N VAL A 14 -8.87 -23.13 10.82
CA VAL A 14 -7.47 -22.98 11.27
C VAL A 14 -6.98 -21.64 10.80
N CYS A 15 -6.55 -20.78 11.73
CA CYS A 15 -5.95 -19.49 11.42
C CYS A 15 -4.44 -19.62 11.57
N LEU A 16 -3.71 -19.45 10.48
CA LEU A 16 -2.26 -19.51 10.39
C LEU A 16 -1.69 -18.10 10.18
N ASN A 17 -0.54 -17.83 10.80
CA ASN A 17 0.17 -16.59 10.67
C ASN A 17 1.54 -16.84 10.03
N GLN A 18 1.73 -16.35 8.82
CA GLN A 18 2.98 -16.52 8.07
C GLN A 18 4.17 -15.85 8.76
N HIS A 19 3.98 -14.76 9.50
CA HIS A 19 5.08 -14.03 10.14
C HIS A 19 5.84 -14.91 11.14
N HIS A 20 5.12 -15.73 11.91
CA HIS A 20 5.78 -16.67 12.83
C HIS A 20 6.59 -17.75 12.09
N TRP A 21 6.02 -18.31 11.02
CA TRP A 21 6.71 -19.25 10.16
C TRP A 21 7.97 -18.64 9.54
N LEU A 22 7.88 -17.40 9.07
CA LEU A 22 8.97 -16.66 8.45
C LEU A 22 10.07 -16.32 9.46
N ALA A 23 9.71 -15.84 10.66
CA ALA A 23 10.65 -15.58 11.74
C ALA A 23 11.46 -16.82 12.12
N THR A 24 10.81 -18.01 12.17
CA THR A 24 11.50 -19.27 12.44
C THR A 24 12.53 -19.59 11.35
N ARG A 25 12.20 -19.37 10.08
CA ARG A 25 13.12 -19.61 8.96
C ARG A 25 14.29 -18.62 8.95
N MET A 26 14.02 -17.36 9.18
CA MET A 26 15.05 -16.31 9.28
C MET A 26 16.05 -16.63 10.40
N THR A 27 15.55 -17.06 11.56
CA THR A 27 16.40 -17.48 12.68
C THR A 27 17.27 -18.67 12.31
N ALA A 28 16.71 -19.67 11.62
CA ALA A 28 17.45 -20.85 11.19
C ALA A 28 18.55 -20.51 10.15
N GLU A 29 18.39 -19.44 9.37
CA GLU A 29 19.39 -18.93 8.42
C GLU A 29 20.36 -17.91 9.07
N GLY A 30 20.23 -17.61 10.36
CA GLY A 30 21.10 -16.66 11.08
C GLY A 30 20.86 -15.20 10.73
N LEU A 31 19.71 -14.87 10.12
CA LEU A 31 19.35 -13.48 9.82
C LEU A 31 19.01 -12.73 11.11
N ARG A 32 19.55 -11.53 11.24
CA ARG A 32 19.21 -10.61 12.36
C ARG A 32 18.03 -9.77 11.94
N PHE A 33 17.00 -9.71 12.77
CA PHE A 33 15.81 -8.92 12.52
C PHE A 33 15.16 -8.42 13.80
N ARG A 34 14.41 -7.34 13.72
CA ARG A 34 13.51 -6.89 14.77
C ARG A 34 12.07 -7.04 14.25
N GLN A 35 11.31 -7.85 14.95
CA GLN A 35 9.88 -8.05 14.66
C GLN A 35 9.06 -7.38 15.75
N GLU A 36 8.00 -6.71 15.34
CA GLU A 36 6.99 -6.17 16.24
C GLU A 36 5.63 -6.60 15.73
N SER A 37 4.98 -7.48 16.50
CA SER A 37 3.72 -8.12 16.11
C SER A 37 3.82 -8.79 14.72
N ASN A 38 3.07 -8.33 13.74
CA ASN A 38 3.03 -8.85 12.36
C ASN A 38 3.88 -8.04 11.37
N ALA A 39 4.93 -7.38 11.83
CA ALA A 39 5.81 -6.60 10.97
C ALA A 39 7.28 -6.86 11.31
N PHE A 40 8.14 -6.93 10.29
CA PHE A 40 9.58 -6.92 10.44
C PHE A 40 10.07 -5.49 10.26
N LEU A 41 10.49 -4.83 11.34
CA LEU A 41 10.90 -3.43 11.32
C LEU A 41 12.33 -3.25 10.79
N THR A 42 13.19 -4.23 11.05
CA THR A 42 14.55 -4.27 10.51
C THR A 42 14.92 -5.69 10.12
N CYS A 43 15.74 -5.83 9.10
CA CYS A 43 16.32 -7.11 8.69
C CYS A 43 17.72 -6.89 8.14
N SER A 44 18.65 -7.77 8.49
CA SER A 44 20.04 -7.71 7.98
C SER A 44 20.14 -7.98 6.48
N ASP A 45 19.16 -8.68 5.89
CA ASP A 45 19.03 -8.94 4.46
C ASP A 45 17.57 -8.89 4.05
N PRO A 46 17.05 -7.71 3.64
CA PRO A 46 15.66 -7.55 3.22
C PRO A 46 15.32 -8.35 1.95
N ALA A 47 16.28 -8.52 1.04
CA ALA A 47 16.05 -9.30 -0.18
C ALA A 47 15.84 -10.78 0.14
N ARG A 48 16.65 -11.33 1.07
CA ARG A 48 16.48 -12.70 1.53
C ARG A 48 15.17 -12.89 2.30
N LEU A 49 14.78 -11.91 3.13
CA LEU A 49 13.48 -11.90 3.80
C LEU A 49 12.34 -12.02 2.78
N GLN A 50 12.38 -11.26 1.69
CA GLN A 50 11.35 -11.32 0.63
C GLN A 50 11.31 -12.69 -0.04
N VAL A 51 12.46 -13.24 -0.40
CA VAL A 51 12.55 -14.58 -0.99
C VAL A 51 11.96 -15.64 -0.06
N LEU A 52 12.23 -15.56 1.24
CA LEU A 52 11.64 -16.47 2.23
C LEU A 52 10.13 -16.28 2.34
N ALA A 53 9.65 -15.03 2.38
CA ALA A 53 8.22 -14.74 2.43
C ALA A 53 7.47 -15.33 1.23
N ASP A 54 8.10 -15.26 0.05
CA ASP A 54 7.53 -15.80 -1.20
C ASP A 54 7.64 -17.32 -1.31
N SER A 55 8.43 -17.97 -0.48
CA SER A 55 8.66 -19.42 -0.53
C SER A 55 7.58 -20.27 0.16
N LEU A 56 6.57 -19.65 0.81
CA LEU A 56 5.47 -20.38 1.45
C LEU A 56 4.66 -21.19 0.43
N THR A 57 4.52 -22.47 0.67
CA THR A 57 3.83 -23.42 -0.22
C THR A 57 2.54 -23.97 0.40
N ALA A 58 1.66 -24.51 -0.45
CA ALA A 58 0.49 -25.27 -0.01
C ALA A 58 0.86 -26.41 0.94
N ARG A 59 1.99 -27.06 0.69
CA ARG A 59 2.51 -28.16 1.54
C ARG A 59 2.88 -27.68 2.95
N ASP A 60 3.44 -26.48 3.09
CA ASP A 60 3.76 -25.91 4.39
C ASP A 60 2.49 -25.57 5.17
N ILE A 61 1.49 -25.01 4.48
CA ILE A 61 0.17 -24.72 5.05
C ILE A 61 -0.52 -26.02 5.50
N ASP A 62 -0.57 -27.02 4.62
CA ASP A 62 -1.20 -28.31 4.94
C ASP A 62 -0.51 -28.98 6.14
N ARG A 63 0.82 -29.06 6.13
CA ARG A 63 1.60 -29.64 7.24
C ARG A 63 1.29 -28.94 8.57
N CYS A 64 1.26 -27.62 8.58
CA CYS A 64 0.96 -26.85 9.78
C CYS A 64 -0.47 -27.06 10.24
N ALA A 65 -1.45 -26.98 9.34
CA ALA A 65 -2.86 -27.17 9.64
C ALA A 65 -3.14 -28.59 10.16
N GLN A 66 -2.62 -29.62 9.51
CA GLN A 66 -2.78 -31.03 9.92
C GLN A 66 -2.17 -31.30 11.29
N LYS A 67 -1.01 -30.69 11.61
CA LYS A 67 -0.40 -30.78 12.94
C LYS A 67 -1.38 -30.32 14.02
N TRP A 68 -1.97 -29.14 13.85
CA TRP A 68 -2.90 -28.57 14.82
C TRP A 68 -4.25 -29.29 14.85
N LEU A 69 -4.77 -29.72 13.70
CA LEU A 69 -6.00 -30.48 13.64
C LEU A 69 -5.87 -31.81 14.40
N ARG A 70 -4.75 -32.50 14.24
CA ARG A 70 -4.48 -33.73 15.02
C ARG A 70 -4.41 -33.48 16.52
N ALA A 71 -3.82 -32.39 16.93
CA ALA A 71 -3.70 -32.04 18.34
C ALA A 71 -5.07 -31.76 19.01
N VAL A 72 -6.02 -31.17 18.27
CA VAL A 72 -7.35 -30.80 18.78
C VAL A 72 -8.43 -31.83 18.49
N THR A 73 -8.13 -32.87 17.69
CA THR A 73 -9.04 -33.98 17.39
C THR A 73 -8.44 -35.33 17.83
N PRO A 74 -8.18 -35.55 19.13
CA PRO A 74 -7.54 -36.75 19.62
C PRO A 74 -8.48 -37.97 19.70
N PHE A 75 -9.75 -37.81 19.29
CA PHE A 75 -10.78 -38.87 19.46
C PHE A 75 -10.63 -40.07 18.51
N PHE A 76 -9.76 -39.97 17.52
CA PHE A 76 -9.49 -41.07 16.61
C PHE A 76 -8.02 -41.44 16.63
N THR A 77 -7.74 -42.70 16.73
CA THR A 77 -6.41 -43.23 16.46
C THR A 77 -6.05 -43.06 14.99
N PRO A 78 -4.76 -43.13 14.62
CA PRO A 78 -4.36 -43.07 13.20
C PRO A 78 -5.00 -44.19 12.36
N THR A 79 -5.25 -45.36 12.96
CA THR A 79 -5.91 -46.50 12.29
C THR A 79 -7.37 -46.17 12.02
N GLU A 80 -8.12 -45.77 13.04
CA GLU A 80 -9.55 -45.41 12.89
C GLU A 80 -9.75 -44.28 11.88
N ARG A 81 -8.88 -43.28 11.84
CA ARG A 81 -8.94 -42.21 10.83
C ARG A 81 -8.80 -42.73 9.41
N ARG A 82 -7.86 -43.67 9.21
CA ARG A 82 -7.63 -44.27 7.90
C ARG A 82 -8.80 -45.16 7.49
N ASP A 83 -9.24 -46.02 8.37
CA ASP A 83 -10.30 -46.98 8.11
C ASP A 83 -11.66 -46.31 7.89
N ALA A 84 -11.93 -45.23 8.62
CA ALA A 84 -13.13 -44.38 8.42
C ALA A 84 -13.00 -43.39 7.26
N GLY A 85 -11.85 -43.28 6.58
CA GLY A 85 -11.62 -42.31 5.54
C GLY A 85 -11.66 -40.84 6.02
N CYS A 86 -11.45 -40.61 7.32
CA CYS A 86 -11.52 -39.28 7.94
C CYS A 86 -10.31 -38.41 7.54
N GLN A 87 -10.45 -37.62 6.48
CA GLN A 87 -9.43 -36.71 6.04
C GLN A 87 -10.00 -35.28 5.98
N HIS A 88 -9.26 -34.30 6.54
CA HIS A 88 -9.59 -32.91 6.39
C HIS A 88 -9.09 -32.39 5.03
N ARG A 89 -10.00 -31.86 4.22
CA ARG A 89 -9.67 -31.10 3.01
C ARG A 89 -9.60 -29.62 3.39
N LEU A 90 -8.51 -28.97 3.00
CA LEU A 90 -8.27 -27.56 3.34
C LEU A 90 -8.71 -26.64 2.20
N PHE A 91 -9.36 -25.55 2.57
CA PHE A 91 -9.81 -24.52 1.66
C PHE A 91 -9.58 -23.14 2.27
N PHE A 92 -9.28 -22.15 1.45
CA PHE A 92 -9.24 -20.75 1.89
C PHE A 92 -10.65 -20.28 2.26
N ALA A 93 -10.82 -19.83 3.51
CA ALA A 93 -12.02 -19.16 3.97
C ALA A 93 -11.82 -17.64 3.99
N GLN A 94 -10.70 -17.20 4.56
CA GLN A 94 -10.28 -15.81 4.64
C GLN A 94 -8.77 -15.76 4.46
N VAL A 95 -8.31 -14.76 3.73
CA VAL A 95 -6.89 -14.51 3.49
C VAL A 95 -6.61 -13.03 3.68
N GLU A 96 -5.47 -12.73 4.26
CA GLU A 96 -4.93 -11.39 4.43
C GLU A 96 -3.52 -11.36 3.84
N TYR A 97 -3.26 -10.35 3.04
CA TYR A 97 -1.95 -10.02 2.49
C TYR A 97 -1.62 -8.60 2.91
N ALA A 98 -0.39 -8.34 3.35
CA ALA A 98 -0.02 -7.03 3.85
C ALA A 98 1.35 -6.60 3.35
N ASP A 99 1.41 -5.35 2.90
CA ASP A 99 2.63 -4.61 2.63
C ASP A 99 2.89 -3.60 3.74
N ASN A 100 4.17 -3.41 4.05
CA ASN A 100 4.61 -2.51 5.11
C ASN A 100 5.65 -1.54 4.55
N LEU A 101 5.37 -0.23 4.66
CA LEU A 101 6.32 0.83 4.42
C LEU A 101 6.85 1.32 5.76
N ILE A 102 8.18 1.26 5.95
CA ILE A 102 8.85 1.68 7.17
C ILE A 102 9.51 3.02 6.92
N PHE A 103 9.27 3.97 7.81
CA PHE A 103 9.78 5.33 7.72
C PHE A 103 10.90 5.55 8.75
N ASP A 104 11.90 6.34 8.37
CA ASP A 104 13.00 6.71 9.27
C ASP A 104 12.55 7.72 10.33
N ARG A 105 11.52 8.53 9.99
CA ARG A 105 11.05 9.62 10.85
C ARG A 105 9.54 9.72 10.87
N ARG A 106 8.98 9.94 12.04
CA ARG A 106 7.53 10.10 12.25
C ARG A 106 6.96 11.25 11.41
N ALA A 107 7.63 12.39 11.35
CA ALA A 107 7.17 13.54 10.58
C ALA A 107 6.95 13.25 9.09
N ALA A 108 7.77 12.38 8.48
CA ALA A 108 7.58 11.97 7.09
C ALA A 108 6.34 11.10 6.91
N LEU A 109 6.06 10.21 7.87
CA LEU A 109 4.87 9.38 7.89
C LEU A 109 3.60 10.22 8.09
N ASP A 110 3.63 11.18 9.03
CA ASP A 110 2.48 12.06 9.30
C ASP A 110 2.16 12.92 8.08
N ALA A 111 3.18 13.54 7.46
CA ALA A 111 3.00 14.33 6.24
C ALA A 111 2.42 13.49 5.07
N LEU A 112 2.84 12.23 4.92
CA LEU A 112 2.25 11.33 3.94
C LEU A 112 0.81 10.97 4.34
N GLY A 113 0.56 10.68 5.61
CA GLY A 113 -0.76 10.32 6.14
C GLY A 113 -1.82 11.38 5.84
N GLU A 114 -1.53 12.65 6.11
CA GLU A 114 -2.40 13.79 5.80
C GLU A 114 -2.72 13.84 4.29
N ARG A 115 -1.71 13.73 3.44
CA ARG A 115 -1.89 13.73 1.99
C ARG A 115 -2.72 12.54 1.49
N LEU A 116 -2.54 11.36 2.11
CA LEU A 116 -3.33 10.17 1.77
C LEU A 116 -4.79 10.32 2.17
N LEU A 117 -5.09 10.96 3.30
CA LEU A 117 -6.46 11.26 3.72
C LEU A 117 -7.16 12.16 2.70
N ASP A 118 -6.49 13.23 2.25
CA ASP A 118 -7.02 14.11 1.22
C ASP A 118 -7.19 13.39 -0.13
N ALA A 119 -6.19 12.64 -0.55
CA ALA A 119 -6.23 11.85 -1.79
C ALA A 119 -7.37 10.81 -1.81
N ASN A 120 -7.75 10.31 -0.64
CA ASN A 120 -8.73 9.24 -0.51
C ASN A 120 -10.12 9.60 -1.04
N ARG A 121 -10.49 10.88 -1.07
CA ARG A 121 -11.73 11.36 -1.71
C ARG A 121 -11.78 10.98 -3.20
N THR A 122 -10.64 10.92 -3.87
CA THR A 122 -10.53 10.54 -5.28
C THR A 122 -10.38 9.04 -5.44
N ILE A 123 -9.61 8.36 -4.58
CA ILE A 123 -9.42 6.91 -4.58
C ILE A 123 -10.75 6.20 -4.35
N GLY A 124 -11.60 6.72 -3.47
CA GLY A 124 -12.89 6.15 -3.11
C GLY A 124 -13.93 6.12 -4.22
N GLN A 125 -13.64 6.67 -5.40
CA GLN A 125 -14.57 6.61 -6.54
C GLN A 125 -14.73 5.18 -7.05
N PRO A 126 -15.97 4.74 -7.40
CA PRO A 126 -16.24 3.36 -7.82
C PRO A 126 -15.38 2.86 -8.98
N THR A 127 -15.07 3.72 -9.96
CA THR A 127 -14.21 3.38 -11.09
C THR A 127 -12.77 3.11 -10.68
N LYS A 128 -12.23 3.90 -9.75
CA LYS A 128 -10.88 3.72 -9.21
C LYS A 128 -10.80 2.43 -8.40
N LEU A 129 -11.75 2.19 -7.50
CA LEU A 129 -11.83 0.96 -6.71
C LEU A 129 -11.91 -0.28 -7.61
N ALA A 130 -12.76 -0.26 -8.64
CA ALA A 130 -12.85 -1.37 -9.59
C ALA A 130 -11.50 -1.67 -10.26
N ASN A 131 -10.75 -0.64 -10.66
CA ASN A 131 -9.43 -0.79 -11.26
C ASN A 131 -8.42 -1.35 -10.25
N ILE A 132 -8.43 -0.87 -9.01
CA ILE A 132 -7.54 -1.35 -7.93
C ILE A 132 -7.75 -2.85 -7.71
N PHE A 133 -9.00 -3.30 -7.61
CA PHE A 133 -9.30 -4.73 -7.45
C PHE A 133 -9.19 -5.52 -8.77
N GLY A 134 -8.85 -4.86 -9.89
CA GLY A 134 -8.67 -5.50 -11.19
C GLY A 134 -9.95 -6.11 -11.76
N ARG A 135 -11.10 -5.51 -11.48
CA ARG A 135 -12.42 -6.03 -11.84
C ARG A 135 -13.29 -4.95 -12.50
N LYS A 136 -14.10 -5.37 -13.44
CA LYS A 136 -15.11 -4.50 -14.06
C LYS A 136 -16.37 -4.46 -13.19
N VAL A 137 -16.88 -3.27 -12.90
CA VAL A 137 -18.20 -3.07 -12.32
C VAL A 137 -19.22 -3.11 -13.44
N THR A 138 -20.15 -4.04 -13.36
CA THR A 138 -21.25 -4.19 -14.33
C THR A 138 -22.57 -3.78 -13.71
N LYS A 139 -23.62 -3.57 -14.51
CA LYS A 139 -24.98 -3.30 -14.02
C LYS A 139 -25.52 -4.39 -13.05
N ARG A 140 -24.95 -5.59 -13.10
CA ARG A 140 -25.31 -6.72 -12.22
C ARG A 140 -24.45 -6.81 -10.97
N TYR A 141 -23.57 -5.82 -10.74
CA TYR A 141 -22.72 -5.81 -9.57
C TYR A 141 -23.56 -5.84 -8.28
N ARG A 142 -23.19 -6.72 -7.37
CA ARG A 142 -23.76 -6.84 -6.02
C ARG A 142 -22.62 -6.84 -5.02
N GLY A 143 -22.77 -6.11 -3.92
CA GLY A 143 -21.76 -6.00 -2.86
C GLY A 143 -21.35 -4.57 -2.58
N LYS A 144 -20.47 -4.40 -1.58
CA LYS A 144 -19.94 -3.09 -1.18
C LYS A 144 -18.95 -2.59 -2.23
N LEU A 145 -19.00 -1.30 -2.51
CA LEU A 145 -18.03 -0.57 -3.32
C LEU A 145 -17.94 0.84 -2.78
N GLU A 146 -17.20 1.01 -1.71
CA GLU A 146 -17.12 2.26 -0.95
C GLU A 146 -15.76 2.38 -0.25
N THR A 147 -15.39 3.59 0.10
CA THR A 147 -14.27 3.87 0.98
C THR A 147 -14.77 4.59 2.21
N LEU A 148 -14.33 4.14 3.37
CA LEU A 148 -14.61 4.72 4.68
C LEU A 148 -13.29 5.15 5.31
N ILE A 149 -13.34 6.25 6.05
CA ILE A 149 -12.28 6.66 6.96
C ILE A 149 -12.82 6.38 8.36
N GLU A 150 -12.20 5.43 9.03
CA GLU A 150 -12.54 5.01 10.40
C GLU A 150 -11.60 5.73 11.38
N ASP A 151 -12.04 5.90 12.62
CA ASP A 151 -11.21 6.44 13.71
C ASP A 151 -10.68 7.87 13.45
N LEU A 152 -11.46 8.73 12.80
CA LEU A 152 -11.08 10.12 12.50
C LEU A 152 -10.66 10.93 13.72
N ASP A 153 -11.19 10.60 14.89
CA ASP A 153 -10.89 11.26 16.17
C ASP A 153 -9.57 10.78 16.78
N LEU A 154 -8.95 9.74 16.20
CA LEU A 154 -7.67 9.21 16.65
C LEU A 154 -6.51 9.81 15.85
N PRO A 155 -5.30 9.86 16.43
CA PRO A 155 -4.11 10.38 15.73
C PRO A 155 -3.75 9.65 14.45
N ASN A 156 -4.23 8.43 14.27
CA ASN A 156 -3.94 7.58 13.13
C ASN A 156 -5.23 7.00 12.55
N PRO A 157 -5.96 7.73 11.72
CA PRO A 157 -7.18 7.24 11.11
C PRO A 157 -6.91 6.05 10.20
N VAL A 158 -7.92 5.23 10.01
CA VAL A 158 -7.87 4.03 9.18
C VAL A 158 -8.65 4.28 7.89
N ILE A 159 -7.98 4.12 6.77
CA ILE A 159 -8.61 4.16 5.44
C ILE A 159 -9.00 2.74 5.06
N ARG A 160 -10.28 2.50 4.77
CA ARG A 160 -10.76 1.19 4.35
C ARG A 160 -11.59 1.28 3.08
N SER A 161 -11.16 0.57 2.03
CA SER A 161 -11.85 0.49 0.75
C SER A 161 -12.41 -0.92 0.54
N TYR A 162 -13.69 -1.01 0.21
CA TYR A 162 -14.40 -2.27 0.04
C TYR A 162 -14.65 -2.61 -1.42
N TYR A 163 -14.54 -3.89 -1.74
CA TYR A 163 -14.99 -4.50 -2.98
C TYR A 163 -15.57 -5.88 -2.69
N ARG A 164 -16.90 -6.04 -2.80
CA ARG A 164 -17.63 -7.26 -2.45
C ARG A 164 -17.32 -7.74 -1.03
N ASP A 165 -16.76 -8.96 -0.91
CA ASP A 165 -16.35 -9.57 0.35
C ASP A 165 -14.86 -9.32 0.67
N GLY A 166 -14.19 -8.49 -0.13
CA GLY A 166 -12.81 -8.06 0.08
C GLY A 166 -12.71 -6.61 0.52
N SER A 167 -11.56 -6.26 1.09
CA SER A 167 -11.25 -4.88 1.46
C SER A 167 -9.75 -4.62 1.42
N ILE A 168 -9.38 -3.37 1.19
CA ILE A 168 -8.05 -2.84 1.50
C ILE A 168 -8.20 -1.96 2.72
N LYS A 169 -7.31 -2.17 3.70
CA LYS A 169 -7.21 -1.36 4.91
C LYS A 169 -5.82 -0.77 4.97
N GLN A 170 -5.71 0.55 5.12
CA GLN A 170 -4.45 1.23 5.29
C GLN A 170 -4.46 2.03 6.58
N TYR A 171 -3.39 1.90 7.37
CA TYR A 171 -3.27 2.55 8.67
C TYR A 171 -1.82 2.64 9.13
N VAL A 172 -1.57 3.60 10.01
CA VAL A 172 -0.28 3.72 10.70
C VAL A 172 -0.24 2.77 11.89
N ARG A 173 0.86 2.05 12.02
CA ARG A 173 1.14 1.15 13.13
C ARG A 173 2.53 1.39 13.70
N ASP A 174 2.65 1.16 15.01
CA ASP A 174 3.93 1.13 15.71
C ASP A 174 4.84 2.33 15.40
N HIS A 175 4.26 3.52 15.38
CA HIS A 175 4.87 4.85 15.19
C HIS A 175 5.55 5.14 13.86
N LEU A 176 6.13 4.16 13.16
CA LEU A 176 6.94 4.37 11.94
C LEU A 176 6.51 3.49 10.77
N LEU A 177 5.43 2.76 10.89
CA LEU A 177 4.98 1.79 9.90
C LEU A 177 3.64 2.22 9.29
N LEU A 178 3.60 2.39 7.98
CA LEU A 178 2.36 2.45 7.21
C LEU A 178 2.07 1.06 6.66
N ARG A 179 0.96 0.48 7.09
CA ARG A 179 0.55 -0.86 6.68
C ARG A 179 -0.64 -0.80 5.74
N THR A 180 -0.54 -1.51 4.63
CA THR A 180 -1.62 -1.71 3.66
C THR A 180 -1.98 -3.18 3.65
N GLU A 181 -3.20 -3.53 4.06
CA GLU A 181 -3.71 -4.90 4.14
C GLU A 181 -4.80 -5.11 3.10
N ALA A 182 -4.64 -6.09 2.23
CA ALA A 182 -5.69 -6.59 1.38
C ALA A 182 -6.28 -7.85 2.03
N THR A 183 -7.59 -7.84 2.30
CA THR A 183 -8.32 -8.96 2.91
C THR A 183 -9.34 -9.51 1.92
N SER A 184 -9.44 -10.82 1.83
CA SER A 184 -10.49 -11.51 1.08
C SER A 184 -11.22 -12.51 1.97
N ASN A 185 -12.53 -12.40 2.07
CA ASN A 185 -13.40 -13.41 2.68
C ASN A 185 -13.90 -14.43 1.66
N ASN A 186 -13.65 -14.18 0.36
CA ASN A 186 -13.97 -15.09 -0.72
C ASN A 186 -12.95 -14.95 -1.86
N VAL A 187 -11.95 -15.79 -1.87
CA VAL A 187 -10.85 -15.73 -2.87
C VAL A 187 -11.32 -15.80 -4.31
N ARG A 188 -12.54 -16.32 -4.57
CA ARG A 188 -13.15 -16.33 -5.91
C ARG A 188 -13.40 -14.92 -6.45
N ASP A 189 -13.57 -13.93 -5.59
CA ASP A 189 -13.71 -12.54 -6.01
C ASP A 189 -12.44 -12.00 -6.66
N PHE A 190 -11.29 -12.61 -6.36
CA PHE A 190 -10.00 -12.35 -6.99
C PHE A 190 -9.70 -13.31 -8.15
N GLY A 191 -10.66 -14.17 -8.53
CA GLY A 191 -10.49 -15.14 -9.62
C GLY A 191 -9.64 -16.34 -9.24
N VAL A 192 -9.47 -16.62 -7.96
CA VAL A 192 -8.62 -17.69 -7.44
C VAL A 192 -9.47 -18.84 -6.90
N PRO A 193 -9.13 -20.12 -7.18
CA PRO A 193 -9.78 -21.27 -6.56
C PRO A 193 -9.64 -21.28 -5.05
N LYS A 194 -10.60 -21.90 -4.34
CA LYS A 194 -10.53 -22.02 -2.87
C LYS A 194 -9.53 -23.07 -2.38
N ALA A 195 -9.04 -23.95 -3.25
CA ALA A 195 -8.08 -24.98 -2.88
C ALA A 195 -6.73 -24.38 -2.44
N ILE A 196 -6.09 -24.96 -1.44
CA ILE A 196 -4.81 -24.43 -0.92
C ILE A 196 -3.68 -24.49 -1.94
N ASP A 197 -3.76 -25.38 -2.94
CA ASP A 197 -2.78 -25.46 -4.04
C ASP A 197 -2.70 -24.16 -4.85
N ALA A 198 -3.72 -23.31 -4.78
CA ALA A 198 -3.76 -22.01 -5.41
C ALA A 198 -2.98 -20.90 -4.66
N VAL A 199 -2.18 -21.23 -3.62
CA VAL A 199 -1.36 -20.27 -2.86
C VAL A 199 -0.55 -19.32 -3.75
N PRO A 200 0.20 -19.77 -4.77
CA PRO A 200 0.97 -18.87 -5.62
C PRO A 200 0.10 -17.89 -6.40
N GLN A 201 -1.02 -18.38 -6.94
CA GLN A 201 -1.99 -17.54 -7.67
C GLN A 201 -2.66 -16.53 -6.74
N LEU A 202 -3.01 -16.95 -5.52
CA LEU A 202 -3.62 -16.10 -4.51
C LEU A 202 -2.68 -14.99 -4.08
N ARG A 203 -1.42 -15.31 -3.78
CA ARG A 203 -0.40 -14.33 -3.44
C ARG A 203 -0.22 -13.30 -4.56
N ALA A 204 -0.05 -13.74 -5.79
CA ALA A 204 0.09 -12.85 -6.94
C ALA A 204 -1.13 -11.94 -7.13
N ALA A 205 -2.35 -12.48 -6.95
CA ALA A 205 -3.57 -11.70 -7.05
C ALA A 205 -3.69 -10.63 -5.96
N MET A 206 -3.34 -10.97 -4.71
CA MET A 206 -3.41 -10.06 -3.57
C MET A 206 -2.30 -8.99 -3.66
N ALA A 207 -1.06 -9.37 -4.00
CA ALA A 207 0.03 -8.43 -4.25
C ALA A 207 -0.33 -7.43 -5.36
N ALA A 208 -0.86 -7.91 -6.48
CA ALA A 208 -1.29 -7.02 -7.55
C ALA A 208 -2.42 -6.05 -7.15
N VAL A 209 -3.22 -6.36 -6.14
CA VAL A 209 -4.23 -5.43 -5.60
C VAL A 209 -3.56 -4.33 -4.79
N THR A 210 -2.62 -4.68 -3.90
CA THR A 210 -1.87 -3.69 -3.09
C THR A 210 -0.99 -2.81 -3.97
N ASP A 211 -0.31 -3.38 -4.98
CA ASP A 211 0.51 -2.63 -5.94
C ASP A 211 -0.33 -1.59 -6.71
N ARG A 212 -1.49 -1.99 -7.23
CA ARG A 212 -2.40 -1.06 -7.92
C ARG A 212 -2.95 0.01 -6.98
N TYR A 213 -3.24 -0.33 -5.73
CA TYR A 213 -3.69 0.63 -4.74
C TYR A 213 -2.62 1.69 -4.47
N GLN A 214 -1.38 1.27 -4.25
CA GLN A 214 -0.24 2.17 -4.03
C GLN A 214 0.07 3.00 -5.27
N SER A 215 0.02 2.41 -6.47
CA SER A 215 0.20 3.16 -7.73
C SER A 215 -0.86 4.25 -7.92
N VAL A 216 -2.14 3.94 -7.64
CA VAL A 216 -3.22 4.94 -7.71
C VAL A 216 -3.02 6.03 -6.66
N GLN A 217 -2.54 5.69 -5.46
CA GLN A 217 -2.20 6.69 -4.45
C GLN A 217 -1.06 7.60 -4.91
N GLN A 218 0.00 7.01 -5.47
CA GLN A 218 1.14 7.75 -5.99
C GLN A 218 0.70 8.70 -7.11
N ASP A 219 -0.03 8.22 -8.11
CA ASP A 219 -0.54 9.03 -9.22
C ASP A 219 -1.36 10.24 -8.71
N ILE A 220 -2.22 10.01 -7.71
CA ILE A 220 -3.04 11.07 -7.13
C ILE A 220 -2.19 12.06 -6.35
N LEU A 221 -1.22 11.58 -5.55
CA LEU A 221 -0.33 12.43 -4.77
C LEU A 221 0.57 13.30 -5.66
N GLU A 222 0.96 12.79 -6.83
CA GLU A 222 1.73 13.53 -7.83
C GLU A 222 0.89 14.54 -8.61
N THR A 223 -0.40 14.24 -8.81
CA THR A 223 -1.31 15.07 -9.60
C THR A 223 -2.29 15.89 -8.75
N PHE A 224 -2.32 15.64 -7.44
CA PHE A 224 -3.25 16.31 -6.53
C PHE A 224 -2.87 17.77 -6.35
N VAL A 225 -3.77 18.61 -6.82
CA VAL A 225 -3.66 20.06 -6.65
C VAL A 225 -4.66 20.50 -5.60
N ASP A 226 -4.19 20.90 -4.43
CA ASP A 226 -5.01 21.55 -3.42
C ASP A 226 -5.43 22.94 -3.93
N ARG A 227 -6.74 23.14 -4.08
CA ARG A 227 -7.30 24.43 -4.50
C ARG A 227 -6.97 25.56 -3.54
N GLY A 228 -6.81 25.28 -2.25
CA GLY A 228 -6.39 26.24 -1.24
C GLY A 228 -4.96 26.70 -1.48
N GLN A 229 -4.04 25.77 -1.64
CA GLN A 229 -2.63 26.05 -1.93
C GLN A 229 -2.45 26.79 -3.27
N LEU A 230 -3.16 26.38 -4.33
CA LEU A 230 -3.17 27.13 -5.59
C LEU A 230 -3.64 28.57 -5.41
N ARG A 231 -4.68 28.77 -4.60
CA ARG A 231 -5.22 30.09 -4.32
C ARG A 231 -4.22 30.93 -3.54
N GLU A 232 -3.52 30.34 -2.58
CA GLU A 232 -2.44 31.01 -1.85
C GLU A 232 -1.28 31.40 -2.75
N LEU A 233 -0.83 30.51 -3.65
CA LEU A 233 0.22 30.81 -4.63
C LEU A 233 -0.18 31.93 -5.59
N ALA A 234 -1.47 32.05 -5.93
CA ALA A 234 -2.01 33.08 -6.78
C ALA A 234 -2.23 34.43 -6.05
N GLN A 235 -2.13 34.47 -4.71
CA GLN A 235 -2.28 35.70 -3.94
C GLN A 235 -0.95 36.44 -3.74
N PRO A 236 -0.95 37.78 -3.71
CA PRO A 236 0.24 38.54 -3.38
C PRO A 236 0.71 38.26 -1.95
N THR A 237 1.99 37.97 -1.78
CA THR A 237 2.63 37.76 -0.47
C THR A 237 3.55 38.92 -0.09
N ARG A 238 3.83 39.05 1.21
CA ARG A 238 4.86 39.96 1.73
C ARG A 238 6.07 39.16 2.20
N LEU A 239 7.24 39.49 1.70
CA LEU A 239 8.49 38.95 2.18
C LEU A 239 8.82 39.48 3.58
N SER A 240 9.75 38.81 4.28
CA SER A 240 10.23 39.22 5.61
C SER A 240 10.79 40.63 5.68
N ASN A 241 11.27 41.16 4.54
CA ASN A 241 11.74 42.53 4.39
C ASN A 241 10.61 43.57 4.09
N GLY A 242 9.32 43.16 4.16
CA GLY A 242 8.15 44.00 3.92
C GLY A 242 7.79 44.22 2.44
N LYS A 243 8.65 43.78 1.51
CA LYS A 243 8.38 43.91 0.07
C LYS A 243 7.20 43.05 -0.35
N ARG A 244 6.26 43.64 -1.09
CA ARG A 244 5.12 42.91 -1.67
C ARG A 244 5.55 42.24 -2.98
N VAL A 245 5.31 40.93 -3.08
CA VAL A 245 5.50 40.16 -4.30
C VAL A 245 4.12 39.81 -4.86
N PRO A 246 3.89 40.00 -6.16
CA PRO A 246 2.63 39.61 -6.80
C PRO A 246 2.48 38.08 -6.75
N GLY A 247 1.23 37.59 -6.70
CA GLY A 247 0.94 36.16 -6.79
C GLY A 247 1.32 35.60 -8.16
N LEU A 248 1.53 34.29 -8.20
CA LEU A 248 1.85 33.58 -9.43
C LEU A 248 0.64 33.58 -10.37
N LYS A 249 0.88 33.83 -11.65
CA LYS A 249 -0.09 33.67 -12.73
C LYS A 249 0.02 32.24 -13.28
N LEU A 250 -0.77 31.34 -12.69
CA LEU A 250 -0.66 29.90 -12.94
C LEU A 250 -1.01 29.46 -14.38
N ASP A 251 -1.59 30.35 -15.17
CA ASP A 251 -1.90 30.17 -16.59
C ASP A 251 -0.87 30.85 -17.52
N HIS A 252 0.12 31.55 -16.96
CA HIS A 252 1.10 32.28 -17.77
C HIS A 252 2.21 31.36 -18.28
N PRO A 253 2.45 31.23 -19.60
CA PRO A 253 3.37 30.25 -20.18
C PRO A 253 4.79 30.28 -19.59
N ARG A 254 5.34 31.49 -19.34
CA ARG A 254 6.69 31.61 -18.77
C ARG A 254 6.77 31.13 -17.31
N GLN A 255 5.74 31.39 -16.52
CA GLN A 255 5.68 30.91 -15.13
C GLN A 255 5.43 29.40 -15.07
N LEU A 256 4.62 28.87 -15.98
CA LEU A 256 4.48 27.41 -16.14
C LEU A 256 5.81 26.76 -16.52
N ALA A 257 6.53 27.31 -17.49
CA ALA A 257 7.85 26.83 -17.89
C ALA A 257 8.86 26.83 -16.73
N LEU A 258 8.84 27.89 -15.91
CA LEU A 258 9.67 27.98 -14.71
C LEU A 258 9.29 26.89 -13.68
N MET A 259 8.00 26.70 -13.43
CA MET A 259 7.53 25.65 -12.52
C MET A 259 7.92 24.24 -13.03
N HIS A 260 7.78 23.96 -14.33
CA HIS A 260 8.26 22.74 -14.94
C HIS A 260 9.78 22.54 -14.81
N ALA A 261 10.55 23.60 -14.96
CA ALA A 261 11.99 23.55 -14.73
C ALA A 261 12.31 23.24 -13.25
N LEU A 262 11.63 23.87 -12.29
CA LEU A 262 11.80 23.67 -10.87
C LEU A 262 11.50 22.22 -10.44
N VAL A 263 10.48 21.57 -11.01
CA VAL A 263 10.16 20.18 -10.72
C VAL A 263 11.33 19.25 -11.01
N ARG A 264 12.13 19.51 -12.03
CA ARG A 264 13.33 18.73 -12.35
C ARG A 264 14.40 18.81 -11.26
N PHE A 265 14.43 19.90 -10.49
CA PHE A 265 15.34 20.09 -9.36
C PHE A 265 14.78 19.56 -8.03
N ALA A 266 13.50 19.20 -7.96
CA ALA A 266 12.90 18.61 -6.77
C ALA A 266 13.51 17.24 -6.42
N HIS A 267 14.20 16.59 -7.35
CA HIS A 267 14.90 15.32 -7.16
C HIS A 267 16.39 15.48 -6.78
N ILE A 268 16.86 16.73 -6.64
CA ILE A 268 18.20 16.99 -6.12
C ILE A 268 18.22 16.59 -4.64
N ALA A 269 19.30 15.91 -4.22
CA ALA A 269 19.42 15.42 -2.84
C ALA A 269 19.23 16.54 -1.81
N ALA A 270 18.62 16.20 -0.69
CA ALA A 270 18.39 17.16 0.39
C ALA A 270 19.73 17.75 0.88
N GLY A 271 19.89 19.06 0.70
CA GLY A 271 21.13 19.79 1.03
C GLY A 271 21.87 20.37 -0.17
N ASP A 272 21.57 19.93 -1.38
CA ASP A 272 22.11 20.56 -2.58
C ASP A 272 21.35 21.85 -2.91
N THR A 273 22.08 22.83 -3.41
CA THR A 273 21.53 24.12 -3.81
C THR A 273 21.63 24.30 -5.31
N PHE A 274 20.66 24.97 -5.90
CA PHE A 274 20.71 25.39 -7.30
C PHE A 274 20.62 26.92 -7.40
N THR A 275 21.11 27.47 -8.48
CA THR A 275 21.09 28.89 -8.77
C THR A 275 20.08 29.23 -9.85
N THR A 276 19.69 30.51 -9.97
CA THR A 276 18.87 30.97 -11.07
C THR A 276 19.47 30.65 -12.44
N ARG A 277 20.80 30.58 -12.52
CA ARG A 277 21.51 30.24 -13.77
C ARG A 277 21.28 28.78 -14.16
N ASP A 278 21.18 27.88 -13.18
CA ASP A 278 20.93 26.45 -13.42
C ASP A 278 19.52 26.21 -13.96
N LEU A 279 18.56 27.05 -13.58
CA LEU A 279 17.17 27.02 -14.09
C LEU A 279 17.04 27.60 -15.52
N HIS A 280 17.98 28.41 -15.98
CA HIS A 280 17.83 29.18 -17.20
C HIS A 280 17.63 28.32 -18.44
N ALA A 281 18.54 27.39 -18.71
CA ALA A 281 18.43 26.52 -19.87
C ALA A 281 17.19 25.59 -19.84
N PRO A 282 16.85 24.92 -18.70
CA PRO A 282 15.61 24.16 -18.58
C PRO A 282 14.34 24.97 -18.78
N ALA A 283 14.30 26.21 -18.27
CA ALA A 283 13.12 27.10 -18.43
C ALA A 283 12.97 27.59 -19.87
N ALA A 284 14.09 27.96 -20.54
CA ALA A 284 14.10 28.29 -21.94
C ALA A 284 13.63 27.14 -22.83
N ALA A 285 14.12 25.93 -22.58
CA ALA A 285 13.71 24.72 -23.30
C ALA A 285 12.21 24.42 -23.12
N ALA A 286 11.64 24.67 -21.94
CA ALA A 286 10.22 24.48 -21.68
C ALA A 286 9.33 25.52 -22.40
N LEU A 287 9.93 26.58 -22.92
CA LEU A 287 9.29 27.61 -23.75
C LEU A 287 9.55 27.44 -25.25
N ASP A 288 10.18 26.36 -25.66
CA ASP A 288 10.67 26.14 -27.02
C ASP A 288 11.56 27.30 -27.52
N ALA A 289 12.32 27.92 -26.61
CA ALA A 289 13.19 29.06 -26.85
C ALA A 289 14.66 28.72 -26.53
N THR A 290 15.59 29.44 -27.18
CA THR A 290 16.99 29.37 -26.82
C THR A 290 17.30 30.26 -25.60
N PRO A 291 18.40 29.97 -24.84
CA PRO A 291 18.81 30.84 -23.72
C PRO A 291 19.08 32.30 -24.10
N GLU A 292 19.39 32.59 -25.37
CA GLU A 292 19.58 33.91 -25.89
C GLU A 292 18.24 34.65 -26.11
N GLN A 293 17.20 33.90 -26.52
CA GLN A 293 15.85 34.41 -26.73
C GLN A 293 15.14 34.65 -25.39
N TYR A 294 15.29 33.69 -24.43
CA TYR A 294 14.76 33.82 -23.07
C TYR A 294 15.89 34.25 -22.10
N ARG A 295 16.12 35.53 -21.97
CA ARG A 295 17.26 36.09 -21.23
C ARG A 295 17.16 35.78 -19.72
N LEU A 296 18.33 35.63 -19.07
CA LEU A 296 18.42 35.38 -17.62
C LEU A 296 17.72 36.48 -16.79
N ALA A 297 17.71 37.72 -17.30
CA ALA A 297 16.98 38.83 -16.67
C ALA A 297 15.46 38.61 -16.66
N SER A 298 14.93 38.01 -17.74
CA SER A 298 13.51 37.64 -17.83
C SER A 298 13.16 36.53 -16.83
N LEU A 299 14.00 35.51 -16.73
CA LEU A 299 13.83 34.44 -15.72
C LEU A 299 13.82 34.96 -14.27
N ARG A 300 14.65 35.99 -13.97
CA ARG A 300 14.67 36.61 -12.64
C ARG A 300 13.43 37.44 -12.35
N TYR A 301 12.76 37.92 -13.38
CA TYR A 301 11.53 38.69 -13.28
C TYR A 301 10.30 37.78 -13.14
N ASP A 302 10.29 36.65 -13.83
CA ASP A 302 9.22 35.65 -13.83
C ASP A 302 9.21 34.85 -12.54
#